data_e4ce5184fa96f435f8ea26e33fcc1870
#
_entry.id   e4ce5184fa96f435f8ea26e33fcc1870
#
_cell.length_a   1.000
_cell.length_b   1.000
_cell.length_c   1.000
_cell.angle_alpha   90.00
_cell.angle_beta   90.00
_cell.angle_gamma   90.00
#
_symmetry.space_group_name_H-M   'P 1'
#
loop_
_entity.id
_entity.type
_entity.pdbx_description
1 polymer ?
#
loop_
_entity_poly.entity_id
_entity_poly.type
_entity_poly.pdbx_seq_one_letter_code
_entity_poly.pdbx_strand_id
1 'polypeptide(L)'
;MPSSIRFIRLRDLLGGNPSEWTESHLEGLVKSAVREDEDLDFKRELYGNSDSAKRDLAGDLASFANHRGGVIVIGIEDEGDVAARLNPVELSDGEEARIRQIAAGNIFPHLPIELYDVPSENKPGFGYYVLAVSTSPLRPHAIRKGRDLRYPRRDGTTTRWLAESEVADLYRDRFRSNDVQLARVNPLLDEGLGGMNLREGWAQLAVGLVSTTSGSMELSFERIREIEGWATEGKPVYWRGVFRDRPRGRYGSRRVKLGTRSEDRLPVSGYAELHTNGDGFCCTDVGRIHPQWSGEGLGPRDIPGLTLIWSVARALRLLGRHATENAGAWGDALVET
;
A
#
# COMPACT_ATOMS: atom_id res chain seq x y z
N MET A 1 4.41 7.53 -5.31
CA MET A 1 5.66 6.76 -5.22
C MET A 1 5.27 5.31 -5.32
N PRO A 2 5.85 4.49 -6.18
CA PRO A 2 5.54 3.08 -6.22
C PRO A 2 5.93 2.45 -4.89
N SER A 3 5.03 1.62 -4.34
CA SER A 3 5.31 0.79 -3.19
C SER A 3 6.46 -0.15 -3.57
N SER A 4 7.57 -0.10 -2.86
CA SER A 4 8.68 -1.01 -3.12
C SER A 4 8.24 -2.42 -2.75
N ILE A 5 8.00 -3.27 -3.73
CA ILE A 5 7.75 -4.68 -3.52
C ILE A 5 8.98 -5.28 -2.85
N ARG A 6 8.79 -5.83 -1.67
CA ARG A 6 9.88 -6.41 -0.88
C ARG A 6 10.00 -7.90 -1.14
N PHE A 7 10.27 -8.27 -2.38
CA PHE A 7 10.71 -9.62 -2.69
C PHE A 7 12.22 -9.70 -2.49
N ILE A 8 12.64 -10.14 -1.33
CA ILE A 8 14.08 -10.19 -0.95
C ILE A 8 14.87 -10.94 -2.00
N ARG A 9 14.40 -12.12 -2.42
CA ARG A 9 15.07 -12.94 -3.45
C ARG A 9 15.15 -12.23 -4.80
N LEU A 10 14.06 -11.64 -5.28
CA LEU A 10 14.06 -10.97 -6.60
C LEU A 10 14.87 -9.68 -6.58
N ARG A 11 14.86 -8.96 -5.47
CA ARG A 11 15.73 -7.80 -5.29
C ARG A 11 17.20 -8.19 -5.28
N ASP A 12 17.52 -9.34 -4.70
CA ASP A 12 18.90 -9.88 -4.70
C ASP A 12 19.30 -10.39 -6.09
N LEU A 13 18.36 -10.95 -6.86
CA LEU A 13 18.60 -11.48 -8.21
C LEU A 13 18.65 -10.38 -9.28
N LEU A 14 17.75 -9.40 -9.22
CA LEU A 14 17.59 -8.38 -10.26
C LEU A 14 18.20 -7.02 -9.87
N GLY A 15 18.45 -6.80 -8.57
CA GLY A 15 18.86 -5.49 -8.06
C GLY A 15 17.76 -4.41 -8.18
N GLY A 16 17.88 -3.33 -7.42
CA GLY A 16 17.01 -2.16 -7.51
C GLY A 16 15.52 -2.38 -7.30
N ASN A 17 14.73 -1.41 -7.74
CA ASN A 17 13.27 -1.48 -7.72
C ASN A 17 12.74 -1.96 -9.07
N PRO A 18 11.58 -2.66 -9.11
CA PRO A 18 10.97 -3.08 -10.37
C PRO A 18 10.75 -1.97 -11.40
N SER A 19 10.50 -0.73 -10.94
CA SER A 19 10.37 0.45 -11.79
C SER A 19 11.68 0.91 -12.47
N GLU A 20 12.81 0.37 -12.05
CA GLU A 20 14.15 0.70 -12.59
C GLU A 20 14.71 -0.42 -13.46
N TRP A 21 13.98 -1.54 -13.61
CA TRP A 21 14.46 -2.67 -14.39
C TRP A 21 14.51 -2.36 -15.88
N THR A 22 15.54 -2.87 -16.51
CA THR A 22 15.79 -2.80 -17.96
C THR A 22 15.88 -4.21 -18.52
N GLU A 23 15.89 -4.35 -19.85
CA GLU A 23 16.07 -5.65 -20.51
C GLU A 23 17.33 -6.38 -20.02
N SER A 24 18.41 -5.65 -19.72
CA SER A 24 19.65 -6.24 -19.19
C SER A 24 19.47 -6.93 -17.84
N HIS A 25 18.58 -6.46 -16.97
CA HIS A 25 18.25 -7.15 -15.72
C HIS A 25 17.56 -8.48 -16.01
N LEU A 26 16.61 -8.52 -16.96
CA LEU A 26 15.92 -9.73 -17.36
C LEU A 26 16.84 -10.72 -18.09
N GLU A 27 17.78 -10.21 -18.89
CA GLU A 27 18.86 -11.04 -19.44
C GLU A 27 19.69 -11.71 -18.35
N GLY A 28 19.89 -11.02 -17.22
CA GLY A 28 20.56 -11.57 -16.05
C GLY A 28 19.90 -12.85 -15.53
N LEU A 29 18.54 -12.92 -15.54
CA LEU A 29 17.81 -14.12 -15.14
C LEU A 29 18.10 -15.29 -16.08
N VAL A 30 18.12 -15.04 -17.38
CA VAL A 30 18.42 -16.05 -18.40
C VAL A 30 19.89 -16.51 -18.30
N LYS A 31 20.83 -15.55 -18.21
CA LYS A 31 22.28 -15.86 -18.10
C LYS A 31 22.63 -16.64 -16.84
N SER A 32 21.90 -16.38 -15.74
CA SER A 32 22.09 -17.08 -14.47
C SER A 32 21.24 -18.35 -14.36
N ALA A 33 20.52 -18.74 -15.40
CA ALA A 33 19.64 -19.89 -15.43
C ALA A 33 18.72 -19.94 -14.19
N VAL A 34 18.07 -18.81 -13.89
CA VAL A 34 17.22 -18.67 -12.71
C VAL A 34 16.01 -19.57 -12.83
N ARG A 35 15.75 -20.36 -11.80
CA ARG A 35 14.63 -21.29 -11.76
C ARG A 35 13.38 -20.61 -11.18
N GLU A 36 12.21 -20.94 -11.75
CA GLU A 36 10.92 -20.69 -11.12
C GLU A 36 10.84 -21.28 -9.72
N ASP A 37 10.03 -20.65 -8.87
CA ASP A 37 9.83 -21.09 -7.49
C ASP A 37 8.50 -20.57 -6.95
N GLU A 38 8.29 -20.68 -5.64
CA GLU A 38 7.10 -20.19 -4.95
C GLU A 38 6.81 -18.70 -5.16
N ASP A 39 7.83 -17.90 -5.51
CA ASP A 39 7.78 -16.44 -5.65
C ASP A 39 8.07 -15.91 -7.06
N LEU A 40 8.33 -16.77 -8.04
CA LEU A 40 8.69 -16.39 -9.40
C LEU A 40 8.09 -17.33 -10.44
N ASP A 41 7.49 -16.76 -11.48
CA ASP A 41 6.89 -17.49 -12.58
C ASP A 41 7.21 -16.81 -13.92
N PHE A 42 7.56 -17.59 -14.94
CA PHE A 42 7.83 -17.09 -16.28
C PHE A 42 6.69 -17.43 -17.23
N LYS A 43 6.37 -16.50 -18.10
CA LYS A 43 5.39 -16.72 -19.18
C LYS A 43 6.01 -16.26 -20.49
N ARG A 44 6.08 -17.16 -21.44
CA ARG A 44 6.60 -16.86 -22.77
C ARG A 44 5.77 -15.79 -23.49
N GLU A 45 4.45 -15.83 -23.37
CA GLU A 45 3.50 -15.04 -24.13
C GLU A 45 2.46 -14.39 -23.23
N LEU A 46 1.76 -13.37 -23.76
CA LEU A 46 0.62 -12.76 -23.09
C LEU A 46 -0.52 -13.78 -22.89
N TYR A 47 -1.23 -13.65 -21.78
CA TYR A 47 -2.45 -14.44 -21.58
C TYR A 47 -3.49 -14.08 -22.64
N GLY A 48 -4.08 -15.10 -23.25
CA GLY A 48 -5.08 -14.91 -24.30
C GLY A 48 -6.36 -14.21 -23.83
N ASN A 49 -7.25 -13.93 -24.80
CA ASN A 49 -8.51 -13.21 -24.52
C ASN A 49 -9.68 -14.10 -24.12
N SER A 50 -9.51 -15.44 -24.15
CA SER A 50 -10.56 -16.37 -23.74
C SER A 50 -10.86 -16.28 -22.26
N ASP A 51 -12.07 -16.64 -21.86
CA ASP A 51 -12.43 -16.69 -20.44
C ASP A 51 -11.60 -17.69 -19.63
N SER A 52 -11.03 -18.69 -20.28
CA SER A 52 -10.06 -19.59 -19.64
C SER A 52 -8.77 -18.85 -19.34
N ALA A 53 -8.19 -18.18 -20.33
CA ALA A 53 -6.93 -17.46 -20.18
C ALA A 53 -7.03 -16.31 -19.14
N LYS A 54 -8.19 -15.64 -19.07
CA LYS A 54 -8.46 -14.64 -18.01
C LYS A 54 -8.48 -15.28 -16.63
N ARG A 55 -9.06 -16.48 -16.51
CA ARG A 55 -9.07 -17.24 -15.25
C ARG A 55 -7.67 -17.74 -14.87
N ASP A 56 -6.87 -18.13 -15.86
CA ASP A 56 -5.49 -18.59 -15.63
C ASP A 56 -4.65 -17.44 -15.05
N LEU A 57 -4.70 -16.24 -15.67
CA LEU A 57 -4.06 -15.04 -15.12
C LEU A 57 -4.55 -14.73 -13.70
N ALA A 58 -5.86 -14.72 -13.48
CA ALA A 58 -6.42 -14.45 -12.14
C ALA A 58 -6.00 -15.52 -11.13
N GLY A 59 -5.91 -16.78 -11.56
CA GLY A 59 -5.43 -17.90 -10.75
C GLY A 59 -3.99 -17.76 -10.32
N ASP A 60 -3.11 -17.41 -11.27
CA ASP A 60 -1.69 -17.23 -11.01
C ASP A 60 -1.48 -16.07 -10.02
N LEU A 61 -2.11 -14.90 -10.26
CA LEU A 61 -2.04 -13.75 -9.36
C LEU A 61 -2.57 -14.07 -7.95
N ALA A 62 -3.75 -14.70 -7.85
CA ALA A 62 -4.35 -15.07 -6.58
C ALA A 62 -3.54 -16.14 -5.84
N SER A 63 -2.87 -17.05 -6.56
CA SER A 63 -2.03 -18.09 -5.96
C SER A 63 -0.85 -17.52 -5.19
N PHE A 64 -0.21 -16.48 -5.74
CA PHE A 64 0.85 -15.74 -5.07
C PHE A 64 0.32 -14.97 -3.85
N ALA A 65 -0.81 -14.26 -3.99
CA ALA A 65 -1.42 -13.50 -2.89
C ALA A 65 -1.78 -14.39 -1.70
N ASN A 66 -2.23 -15.63 -1.97
CA ASN A 66 -2.59 -16.63 -0.96
C ASN A 66 -1.38 -17.35 -0.35
N HIS A 67 -0.18 -17.10 -0.88
CA HIS A 67 1.06 -17.70 -0.36
C HIS A 67 1.96 -16.64 0.25
N ARG A 68 3.04 -16.27 -0.41
CA ARG A 68 4.09 -15.35 0.08
C ARG A 68 4.23 -14.10 -0.78
N GLY A 69 3.32 -13.91 -1.73
CA GLY A 69 3.52 -12.99 -2.82
C GLY A 69 4.37 -13.62 -3.92
N GLY A 70 4.62 -12.87 -4.98
CA GLY A 70 5.44 -13.34 -6.10
C GLY A 70 5.41 -12.41 -7.28
N VAL A 71 6.17 -12.77 -8.30
CA VAL A 71 6.29 -12.02 -9.55
C VAL A 71 6.08 -12.95 -10.73
N ILE A 72 5.29 -12.50 -11.69
CA ILE A 72 5.17 -13.12 -13.02
C ILE A 72 5.92 -12.23 -14.01
N VAL A 73 6.86 -12.80 -14.73
CA VAL A 73 7.55 -12.10 -15.82
C VAL A 73 7.04 -12.67 -17.15
N ILE A 74 6.34 -11.83 -17.92
CA ILE A 74 5.84 -12.16 -19.25
C ILE A 74 6.87 -11.72 -20.29
N GLY A 75 7.17 -12.59 -21.24
CA GLY A 75 8.20 -12.39 -22.27
C GLY A 75 9.49 -13.16 -22.00
N ILE A 76 9.46 -14.10 -21.05
CA ILE A 76 10.56 -15.05 -20.83
C ILE A 76 10.05 -16.47 -21.09
N GLU A 77 10.73 -17.19 -21.95
CA GLU A 77 10.51 -18.62 -22.17
C GLU A 77 11.35 -19.41 -21.17
N ASP A 78 10.73 -20.36 -20.51
CA ASP A 78 11.36 -21.31 -19.61
C ASP A 78 11.59 -22.68 -20.31
N GLU A 79 12.61 -23.39 -19.89
CA GLU A 79 12.83 -24.82 -20.20
C GLU A 79 13.01 -25.58 -18.88
N GLY A 80 12.02 -26.38 -18.51
CA GLY A 80 12.03 -27.15 -17.26
C GLY A 80 12.07 -26.25 -16.01
N ASP A 81 11.21 -25.24 -15.97
CA ASP A 81 11.12 -24.22 -14.93
C ASP A 81 12.35 -23.32 -14.81
N VAL A 82 13.22 -23.26 -15.83
CA VAL A 82 14.44 -22.43 -15.82
C VAL A 82 14.35 -21.40 -16.94
N ALA A 83 14.63 -20.13 -16.64
CA ALA A 83 14.68 -19.06 -17.63
C ALA A 83 15.68 -19.41 -18.74
N ALA A 84 15.18 -19.60 -19.96
CA ALA A 84 15.98 -20.07 -21.09
C ALA A 84 16.23 -18.99 -22.14
N ARG A 85 15.21 -18.17 -22.44
CA ARG A 85 15.29 -17.21 -23.55
C ARG A 85 14.36 -16.03 -23.34
N LEU A 86 14.82 -14.84 -23.72
CA LEU A 86 13.97 -13.66 -23.84
C LEU A 86 13.07 -13.77 -25.09
N ASN A 87 11.79 -13.51 -24.90
CA ASN A 87 10.77 -13.52 -25.96
C ASN A 87 9.89 -12.27 -25.83
N PRO A 88 10.38 -11.07 -26.21
CA PRO A 88 9.66 -9.83 -25.97
C PRO A 88 8.29 -9.82 -26.64
N VAL A 89 7.25 -9.45 -25.88
CA VAL A 89 5.86 -9.33 -26.28
C VAL A 89 5.52 -7.89 -26.67
N GLU A 90 4.41 -7.65 -27.35
CA GLU A 90 3.94 -6.30 -27.68
C GLU A 90 3.54 -5.54 -26.40
N LEU A 91 4.07 -4.33 -26.21
CA LEU A 91 3.71 -3.44 -25.11
C LEU A 91 2.61 -2.47 -25.56
N SER A 92 1.55 -2.35 -24.75
CA SER A 92 0.47 -1.40 -25.02
C SER A 92 -0.28 -1.02 -23.74
N ASP A 93 -0.76 0.24 -23.66
CA ASP A 93 -1.63 0.70 -22.57
C ASP A 93 -2.92 -0.14 -22.48
N GLY A 94 -3.39 -0.64 -23.60
CA GLY A 94 -4.57 -1.51 -23.67
C GLY A 94 -4.37 -2.84 -22.98
N GLU A 95 -3.17 -3.42 -23.09
CA GLU A 95 -2.83 -4.68 -22.41
C GLU A 95 -2.68 -4.49 -20.90
N GLU A 96 -2.04 -3.40 -20.47
CA GLU A 96 -1.99 -3.06 -19.05
C GLU A 96 -3.37 -2.88 -18.43
N ALA A 97 -4.23 -2.09 -19.09
CA ALA A 97 -5.61 -1.89 -18.64
C ALA A 97 -6.37 -3.21 -18.57
N ARG A 98 -6.16 -4.11 -19.54
CA ARG A 98 -6.78 -5.44 -19.60
C ARG A 98 -6.34 -6.31 -18.41
N ILE A 99 -5.05 -6.37 -18.12
CA ILE A 99 -4.50 -7.14 -16.99
C ILE A 99 -5.11 -6.64 -15.67
N ARG A 100 -5.12 -5.32 -15.44
CA ARG A 100 -5.71 -4.70 -14.25
C ARG A 100 -7.22 -4.98 -14.15
N GLN A 101 -7.94 -4.94 -15.26
CA GLN A 101 -9.38 -5.22 -15.29
C GLN A 101 -9.67 -6.70 -15.00
N ILE A 102 -8.84 -7.62 -15.50
CA ILE A 102 -8.98 -9.06 -15.21
C ILE A 102 -8.77 -9.30 -13.72
N ALA A 103 -7.72 -8.74 -13.12
CA ALA A 103 -7.47 -8.86 -11.67
C ALA A 103 -8.65 -8.30 -10.86
N ALA A 104 -9.14 -7.09 -11.18
CA ALA A 104 -10.24 -6.46 -10.47
C ALA A 104 -11.58 -7.22 -10.60
N GLY A 105 -11.85 -7.83 -11.77
CA GLY A 105 -13.13 -8.48 -12.05
C GLY A 105 -13.20 -9.97 -11.71
N ASN A 106 -12.07 -10.64 -11.48
CA ASN A 106 -12.04 -12.09 -11.31
C ASN A 106 -11.46 -12.58 -9.98
N ILE A 107 -10.84 -11.70 -9.18
CA ILE A 107 -10.23 -12.04 -7.88
C ILE A 107 -11.04 -11.42 -6.76
N PHE A 108 -11.42 -12.21 -5.76
CA PHE A 108 -12.25 -11.78 -4.63
C PHE A 108 -11.66 -12.24 -3.28
N PRO A 109 -11.46 -11.33 -2.32
CA PRO A 109 -11.63 -9.87 -2.42
C PRO A 109 -10.69 -9.25 -3.45
N HIS A 110 -10.90 -7.97 -3.79
CA HIS A 110 -10.03 -7.27 -4.74
C HIS A 110 -8.56 -7.38 -4.35
N LEU A 111 -7.71 -7.70 -5.34
CA LEU A 111 -6.28 -7.83 -5.16
C LEU A 111 -5.56 -6.69 -5.89
N PRO A 112 -4.90 -5.77 -5.18
CA PRO A 112 -4.04 -4.80 -5.81
C PRO A 112 -2.81 -5.51 -6.40
N ILE A 113 -2.48 -5.16 -7.65
CA ILE A 113 -1.28 -5.66 -8.34
C ILE A 113 -0.42 -4.49 -8.79
N GLU A 114 0.87 -4.68 -8.77
CA GLU A 114 1.82 -3.75 -9.39
C GLU A 114 2.22 -4.32 -10.76
N LEU A 115 2.24 -3.45 -11.75
CA LEU A 115 2.53 -3.83 -13.13
C LEU A 115 3.52 -2.84 -13.68
N TYR A 116 4.61 -3.35 -14.23
CA TYR A 116 5.69 -2.60 -14.84
C TYR A 116 5.94 -3.14 -16.24
N ASP A 117 6.18 -2.25 -17.18
CA ASP A 117 6.68 -2.54 -18.50
C ASP A 117 8.18 -2.33 -18.58
N VAL A 118 8.88 -3.25 -19.21
CA VAL A 118 10.33 -3.17 -19.48
C VAL A 118 10.51 -3.21 -21.00
N PRO A 119 10.80 -2.07 -21.63
CA PRO A 119 10.98 -2.02 -23.09
C PRO A 119 12.17 -2.86 -23.55
N SER A 120 12.02 -3.51 -24.71
CA SER A 120 13.13 -4.20 -25.37
C SER A 120 14.06 -3.18 -26.03
N GLU A 121 15.36 -3.35 -25.82
CA GLU A 121 16.40 -2.49 -26.43
C GLU A 121 16.51 -2.72 -27.95
N ASN A 122 16.15 -3.94 -28.41
CA ASN A 122 16.36 -4.35 -29.79
C ASN A 122 15.07 -4.36 -30.65
N LYS A 123 13.88 -4.21 -30.03
CA LYS A 123 12.61 -4.33 -30.75
C LYS A 123 11.62 -3.23 -30.30
N PRO A 124 11.58 -2.08 -30.97
CA PRO A 124 10.69 -0.98 -30.62
C PRO A 124 9.21 -1.42 -30.54
N GLY A 125 8.49 -0.99 -29.51
CA GLY A 125 7.10 -1.37 -29.25
C GLY A 125 6.91 -2.76 -28.62
N PHE A 126 8.00 -3.47 -28.38
CA PHE A 126 8.00 -4.76 -27.68
C PHE A 126 8.81 -4.67 -26.38
N GLY A 127 8.56 -5.62 -25.50
CA GLY A 127 9.26 -5.71 -24.22
C GLY A 127 8.66 -6.80 -23.33
N TYR A 128 8.63 -6.53 -22.05
CA TYR A 128 8.27 -7.51 -21.01
C TYR A 128 7.32 -6.86 -20.03
N TYR A 129 6.37 -7.63 -19.51
CA TYR A 129 5.56 -7.19 -18.38
C TYR A 129 6.02 -7.89 -17.11
N VAL A 130 6.18 -7.11 -16.03
CA VAL A 130 6.48 -7.62 -14.70
C VAL A 130 5.27 -7.36 -13.82
N LEU A 131 4.56 -8.44 -13.45
CA LEU A 131 3.40 -8.40 -12.58
C LEU A 131 3.84 -8.81 -11.18
N ALA A 132 3.71 -7.91 -10.23
CA ALA A 132 4.14 -8.19 -8.89
C ALA A 132 2.96 -8.16 -7.92
N VAL A 133 2.88 -9.16 -7.08
CA VAL A 133 1.81 -9.41 -6.12
C VAL A 133 2.41 -9.58 -4.73
N SER A 134 2.06 -8.71 -3.81
CA SER A 134 2.44 -8.87 -2.40
C SER A 134 1.60 -9.95 -1.70
N THR A 135 2.13 -10.53 -0.63
CA THR A 135 1.31 -11.33 0.29
C THR A 135 0.13 -10.48 0.75
N SER A 136 -1.07 -10.98 0.58
CA SER A 136 -2.26 -10.20 0.93
C SER A 136 -2.71 -10.48 2.37
N PRO A 137 -2.95 -9.45 3.18
CA PRO A 137 -3.60 -9.59 4.47
C PRO A 137 -5.09 -9.93 4.33
N LEU A 138 -5.67 -9.71 3.16
CA LEU A 138 -7.07 -10.06 2.84
C LEU A 138 -7.23 -11.50 2.34
N ARG A 139 -6.16 -12.30 2.32
CA ARG A 139 -6.26 -13.72 1.96
C ARG A 139 -7.26 -14.45 2.86
N PRO A 140 -7.98 -15.50 2.35
CA PRO A 140 -7.79 -16.09 1.04
C PRO A 140 -8.49 -15.32 -0.08
N HIS A 141 -7.82 -15.19 -1.21
CA HIS A 141 -8.39 -14.70 -2.46
C HIS A 141 -8.94 -15.86 -3.28
N ALA A 142 -10.19 -15.73 -3.69
CA ALA A 142 -10.85 -16.67 -4.58
C ALA A 142 -10.86 -16.15 -6.00
N ILE A 143 -10.89 -17.06 -6.97
CA ILE A 143 -11.23 -16.79 -8.36
C ILE A 143 -12.57 -17.42 -8.72
N ARG A 144 -13.30 -16.80 -9.64
CA ARG A 144 -14.56 -17.35 -10.15
C ARG A 144 -14.30 -18.39 -11.24
N LYS A 145 -14.79 -19.61 -11.03
CA LYS A 145 -14.79 -20.67 -12.05
C LYS A 145 -16.23 -21.14 -12.31
N GLY A 146 -16.87 -20.57 -13.33
CA GLY A 146 -18.28 -20.77 -13.55
C GLY A 146 -19.13 -20.13 -12.44
N ARG A 147 -19.87 -20.95 -11.69
CA ARG A 147 -20.66 -20.54 -10.51
C ARG A 147 -19.93 -20.74 -9.18
N ASP A 148 -18.76 -21.39 -9.21
CA ASP A 148 -17.99 -21.74 -8.01
C ASP A 148 -16.89 -20.69 -7.74
N LEU A 149 -16.53 -20.58 -6.47
CA LEU A 149 -15.31 -19.90 -6.03
C LEU A 149 -14.24 -20.95 -5.77
N ARG A 150 -13.05 -20.71 -6.28
CA ARG A 150 -11.88 -21.56 -6.07
C ARG A 150 -10.73 -20.74 -5.51
N TYR A 151 -10.01 -21.32 -4.58
CA TYR A 151 -8.93 -20.66 -3.83
C TYR A 151 -7.59 -21.28 -4.27
N PRO A 152 -6.88 -20.64 -5.22
CA PRO A 152 -5.57 -21.14 -5.67
C PRO A 152 -4.48 -20.76 -4.66
N ARG A 153 -3.45 -21.58 -4.54
CA ARG A 153 -2.23 -21.31 -3.80
C ARG A 153 -1.02 -21.83 -4.54
N ARG A 154 0.06 -21.08 -4.52
CA ARG A 154 1.34 -21.52 -5.07
C ARG A 154 1.92 -22.66 -4.22
N ASP A 155 2.47 -23.67 -4.89
CA ASP A 155 3.10 -24.84 -4.29
C ASP A 155 4.29 -25.24 -5.18
N GLY A 156 5.48 -24.73 -4.83
CA GLY A 156 6.64 -24.74 -5.72
C GLY A 156 6.36 -23.98 -7.02
N THR A 157 6.60 -24.60 -8.16
CA THR A 157 6.33 -24.05 -9.50
C THR A 157 4.87 -24.22 -9.96
N THR A 158 4.02 -24.91 -9.19
CA THR A 158 2.64 -25.21 -9.57
C THR A 158 1.61 -24.45 -8.73
N THR A 159 0.39 -24.36 -9.25
CA THR A 159 -0.76 -23.83 -8.53
C THR A 159 -1.69 -24.99 -8.14
N ARG A 160 -2.00 -25.12 -6.85
CA ARG A 160 -3.00 -26.04 -6.33
C ARG A 160 -4.22 -25.34 -5.76
N TRP A 161 -5.30 -26.06 -5.61
CA TRP A 161 -6.50 -25.57 -4.95
C TRP A 161 -6.44 -25.87 -3.45
N LEU A 162 -6.77 -24.88 -2.64
CA LEU A 162 -6.86 -25.05 -1.19
C LEU A 162 -8.02 -25.97 -0.83
N ALA A 163 -7.80 -26.84 0.16
CA ALA A 163 -8.85 -27.61 0.80
C ALA A 163 -9.70 -26.72 1.73
N GLU A 164 -10.90 -27.17 2.06
CA GLU A 164 -11.82 -26.43 2.93
C GLU A 164 -11.18 -25.99 4.25
N SER A 165 -10.45 -26.89 4.91
CA SER A 165 -9.77 -26.61 6.17
C SER A 165 -8.69 -25.53 6.02
N GLU A 166 -7.94 -25.53 4.94
CA GLU A 166 -6.93 -24.51 4.66
C GLU A 166 -7.55 -23.13 4.39
N VAL A 167 -8.69 -23.10 3.68
CA VAL A 167 -9.48 -21.88 3.47
C VAL A 167 -9.98 -21.34 4.81
N ALA A 168 -10.50 -22.22 5.68
CA ALA A 168 -10.97 -21.86 7.01
C ALA A 168 -9.83 -21.30 7.88
N ASP A 169 -8.62 -21.88 7.79
CA ASP A 169 -7.45 -21.39 8.53
C ASP A 169 -7.03 -19.99 8.06
N LEU A 170 -6.99 -19.76 6.75
CA LEU A 170 -6.66 -18.41 6.21
C LEU A 170 -7.69 -17.35 6.61
N TYR A 171 -8.99 -17.71 6.66
CA TYR A 171 -10.01 -16.80 7.18
C TYR A 171 -9.83 -16.52 8.66
N ARG A 172 -9.50 -17.53 9.47
CA ARG A 172 -9.19 -17.36 10.90
C ARG A 172 -8.00 -16.42 11.11
N ASP A 173 -6.93 -16.61 10.33
CA ASP A 173 -5.75 -15.75 10.40
C ASP A 173 -6.09 -14.30 10.02
N ARG A 174 -6.90 -14.11 8.99
CA ARG A 174 -7.39 -12.79 8.58
C ARG A 174 -8.19 -12.10 9.69
N PHE A 175 -9.14 -12.81 10.32
CA PHE A 175 -9.95 -12.24 11.38
C PHE A 175 -9.12 -11.95 12.63
N ARG A 176 -8.22 -12.84 13.02
CA ARG A 176 -7.28 -12.59 14.12
C ARG A 176 -6.37 -11.38 13.84
N SER A 177 -5.89 -11.23 12.62
CA SER A 177 -5.09 -10.08 12.24
C SER A 177 -5.86 -8.77 12.37
N ASN A 178 -7.12 -8.75 11.95
CA ASN A 178 -8.00 -7.60 12.12
C ASN A 178 -8.24 -7.27 13.60
N ASP A 179 -8.52 -8.29 14.44
CA ASP A 179 -8.71 -8.12 15.88
C ASP A 179 -7.47 -7.53 16.56
N VAL A 180 -6.29 -8.02 16.18
CA VAL A 180 -5.01 -7.49 16.67
C VAL A 180 -4.79 -6.04 16.24
N GLN A 181 -5.16 -5.68 14.99
CA GLN A 181 -5.04 -4.30 14.51
C GLN A 181 -6.04 -3.38 15.23
N LEU A 182 -7.29 -3.80 15.42
CA LEU A 182 -8.27 -3.06 16.21
C LEU A 182 -7.81 -2.87 17.65
N ALA A 183 -7.24 -3.91 18.27
CA ALA A 183 -6.67 -3.82 19.60
C ALA A 183 -5.46 -2.87 19.69
N ARG A 184 -4.82 -2.51 18.57
CA ARG A 184 -3.73 -1.53 18.51
C ARG A 184 -4.24 -0.12 18.20
N VAL A 185 -5.22 0.03 17.31
CA VAL A 185 -5.69 1.35 16.87
C VAL A 185 -6.51 2.05 17.95
N ASN A 186 -7.35 1.34 18.69
CA ASN A 186 -8.17 1.94 19.75
C ASN A 186 -7.32 2.60 20.85
N PRO A 187 -6.33 1.90 21.47
CA PRO A 187 -5.44 2.56 22.43
C PRO A 187 -4.63 3.71 21.83
N LEU A 188 -4.27 3.65 20.55
CA LEU A 188 -3.57 4.73 19.85
C LEU A 188 -4.45 5.99 19.76
N LEU A 189 -5.74 5.83 19.45
CA LEU A 189 -6.71 6.92 19.43
C LEU A 189 -6.95 7.48 20.83
N ASP A 190 -7.18 6.62 21.83
CA ASP A 190 -7.44 7.01 23.22
C ASP A 190 -6.24 7.77 23.80
N GLU A 191 -5.03 7.27 23.58
CA GLU A 191 -3.80 7.93 24.06
C GLU A 191 -3.57 9.27 23.35
N GLY A 192 -3.76 9.31 22.03
CA GLY A 192 -3.61 10.51 21.23
C GLY A 192 -4.62 11.59 21.65
N LEU A 193 -5.88 11.24 21.84
CA LEU A 193 -6.93 12.15 22.31
C LEU A 193 -6.70 12.59 23.74
N GLY A 194 -6.27 11.68 24.63
CA GLY A 194 -5.95 11.99 26.03
C GLY A 194 -4.78 12.95 26.20
N GLY A 195 -3.87 13.01 25.22
CA GLY A 195 -2.75 13.96 25.18
C GLY A 195 -3.11 15.36 24.68
N MET A 196 -4.36 15.60 24.32
CA MET A 196 -4.82 16.86 23.70
C MET A 196 -5.77 17.64 24.60
N ASN A 197 -5.67 18.97 24.53
CA ASN A 197 -6.71 19.85 25.03
C ASN A 197 -7.77 20.03 23.91
N LEU A 198 -8.79 19.24 23.95
CA LEU A 198 -9.90 19.33 23.01
C LEU A 198 -10.63 20.67 23.19
N ARG A 199 -11.00 21.28 22.08
CA ARG A 199 -11.68 22.56 22.10
C ARG A 199 -13.16 22.37 22.29
N GLU A 200 -13.70 22.79 23.41
CA GLU A 200 -15.13 22.69 23.68
C GLU A 200 -15.97 23.39 22.60
N GLY A 201 -16.98 22.72 22.10
CA GLY A 201 -17.88 23.25 21.07
C GLY A 201 -17.36 23.23 19.63
N TRP A 202 -16.19 22.61 19.39
CA TRP A 202 -15.62 22.41 18.03
C TRP A 202 -15.67 20.96 17.61
N ALA A 203 -15.91 20.73 16.33
CA ALA A 203 -15.75 19.42 15.75
C ALA A 203 -14.29 19.19 15.40
N GLN A 204 -13.78 18.05 15.81
CA GLN A 204 -12.41 17.61 15.53
C GLN A 204 -12.45 16.24 14.90
N LEU A 205 -11.58 16.01 13.92
CA LEU A 205 -11.36 14.72 13.29
C LEU A 205 -10.08 14.11 13.86
N ALA A 206 -10.20 12.96 14.49
CA ALA A 206 -9.09 12.12 14.90
C ALA A 206 -8.95 10.96 13.91
N VAL A 207 -7.72 10.63 13.52
CA VAL A 207 -7.42 9.51 12.62
C VAL A 207 -6.25 8.73 13.20
N GLY A 208 -6.46 7.44 13.43
CA GLY A 208 -5.44 6.47 13.78
C GLY A 208 -5.10 5.59 12.58
N LEU A 209 -3.82 5.30 12.37
CA LEU A 209 -3.33 4.38 11.36
C LEU A 209 -2.40 3.35 12.00
N VAL A 210 -2.69 2.08 11.77
CA VAL A 210 -1.89 0.95 12.23
C VAL A 210 -1.51 0.09 11.03
N SER A 211 -0.21 -0.06 10.80
CA SER A 211 0.31 -0.88 9.70
C SER A 211 0.22 -2.37 10.01
N THR A 212 -0.02 -3.21 9.00
CA THR A 212 0.02 -4.68 9.13
C THR A 212 1.42 -5.19 9.48
N THR A 213 2.44 -4.55 8.91
CA THR A 213 3.83 -4.84 9.24
C THR A 213 4.46 -3.67 9.99
N SER A 214 5.10 -3.98 11.10
CA SER A 214 5.82 -2.96 11.87
C SER A 214 7.12 -2.58 11.17
N GLY A 215 7.36 -1.28 11.10
CA GLY A 215 8.63 -0.72 10.67
C GLY A 215 9.56 -0.44 11.85
N SER A 216 10.63 0.31 11.57
CA SER A 216 11.56 0.79 12.59
C SER A 216 12.12 2.14 12.17
N MET A 217 11.73 3.19 12.88
CA MET A 217 12.27 4.54 12.69
C MET A 217 13.23 4.88 13.83
N GLU A 218 14.44 5.27 13.48
CA GLU A 218 15.37 5.82 14.46
C GLU A 218 14.95 7.24 14.84
N LEU A 219 14.91 7.50 16.15
CA LEU A 219 14.61 8.82 16.69
C LEU A 219 15.91 9.63 16.79
N SER A 220 16.07 10.62 15.90
CA SER A 220 17.15 11.59 15.94
C SER A 220 16.63 13.01 15.78
N PHE A 221 17.45 13.99 16.17
CA PHE A 221 17.09 15.40 16.02
C PHE A 221 16.96 15.79 14.54
N GLU A 222 17.80 15.22 13.69
CA GLU A 222 17.73 15.39 12.24
C GLU A 222 16.42 14.84 11.67
N ARG A 223 16.04 13.63 12.07
CA ARG A 223 14.78 13.01 11.66
C ARG A 223 13.56 13.85 12.04
N ILE A 224 13.55 14.43 13.24
CA ILE A 224 12.45 15.33 13.63
C ILE A 224 12.39 16.55 12.72
N ARG A 225 13.53 17.17 12.39
CA ARG A 225 13.57 18.33 11.49
C ARG A 225 13.12 18.00 10.06
N GLU A 226 13.50 16.83 9.56
CA GLU A 226 13.01 16.33 8.28
C GLU A 226 11.48 16.18 8.31
N ILE A 227 10.94 15.55 9.34
CA ILE A 227 9.50 15.38 9.53
C ILE A 227 8.79 16.74 9.61
N GLU A 228 9.30 17.69 10.37
CA GLU A 228 8.76 19.05 10.43
C GLU A 228 8.75 19.72 9.05
N GLY A 229 9.77 19.48 8.21
CA GLY A 229 9.89 19.97 6.86
C GLY A 229 8.78 19.44 5.98
N TRP A 230 8.74 18.12 5.78
CA TRP A 230 7.78 17.50 4.86
C TRP A 230 6.33 17.52 5.35
N ALA A 231 6.08 17.60 6.66
CA ALA A 231 4.72 17.73 7.20
C ALA A 231 4.02 19.01 6.70
N THR A 232 4.80 19.96 6.20
CA THR A 232 4.30 21.22 5.63
C THR A 232 4.45 21.32 4.11
N GLU A 233 5.14 20.39 3.44
CA GLU A 233 5.35 20.37 1.99
C GLU A 233 4.05 20.17 1.20
N GLY A 234 4.00 20.75 0.00
CA GLY A 234 2.91 20.54 -0.96
C GLY A 234 1.64 21.34 -0.69
N LYS A 235 1.76 22.48 -0.01
CA LYS A 235 0.63 23.40 0.23
C LYS A 235 0.46 24.43 -0.90
N PRO A 236 -0.57 24.32 -1.75
CA PRO A 236 -1.12 25.52 -2.37
C PRO A 236 -1.63 26.44 -1.25
N VAL A 237 -1.53 27.74 -1.44
CA VAL A 237 -1.87 28.79 -0.46
C VAL A 237 -3.28 28.63 0.16
N TYR A 238 -4.18 27.92 -0.52
CA TYR A 238 -5.55 27.65 -0.10
C TYR A 238 -5.77 26.32 0.65
N TRP A 239 -4.74 25.49 0.82
CA TRP A 239 -4.87 24.14 1.32
C TRP A 239 -4.03 23.94 2.59
N ARG A 240 -4.59 24.31 3.73
CA ARG A 240 -3.94 24.08 5.02
C ARG A 240 -3.99 22.58 5.34
N GLY A 241 -2.82 21.95 5.57
CA GLY A 241 -2.69 20.55 5.96
C GLY A 241 -3.33 20.25 7.33
N VAL A 242 -2.99 19.11 7.93
CA VAL A 242 -3.31 18.78 9.32
C VAL A 242 -2.93 19.94 10.24
N PHE A 243 -1.85 20.62 9.94
CA PHE A 243 -1.35 21.75 10.69
C PHE A 243 -1.65 23.08 9.98
N ARG A 244 -2.11 24.07 10.74
CA ARG A 244 -2.33 25.44 10.26
C ARG A 244 -1.01 26.14 9.93
N ASP A 245 -0.05 26.00 10.86
CA ASP A 245 1.28 26.59 10.81
C ASP A 245 2.31 25.45 10.83
N ARG A 246 3.59 25.80 10.63
CA ARG A 246 4.66 24.82 10.69
C ARG A 246 4.67 24.12 12.05
N PRO A 247 4.45 22.79 12.12
CA PRO A 247 4.45 22.09 13.39
C PRO A 247 5.86 22.06 13.98
N ARG A 248 5.94 21.95 15.28
CA ARG A 248 7.18 21.65 16.00
C ARG A 248 7.16 20.24 16.51
N GLY A 249 8.23 19.52 16.23
CA GLY A 249 8.45 18.16 16.70
C GLY A 249 9.03 18.13 18.10
N ARG A 250 8.56 17.18 18.92
CA ARG A 250 9.10 16.85 20.23
C ARG A 250 9.30 15.37 20.35
N TYR A 251 10.28 14.95 21.12
CA TYR A 251 10.45 13.54 21.47
C TYR A 251 9.35 13.09 22.42
N GLY A 252 8.77 11.93 22.14
CA GLY A 252 7.99 11.13 23.06
C GLY A 252 8.66 9.78 23.27
N SER A 253 8.11 8.94 24.13
CA SER A 253 8.56 7.56 24.25
C SER A 253 8.24 6.81 22.96
N ARG A 254 9.28 6.43 22.17
CA ARG A 254 9.19 5.72 20.90
C ARG A 254 8.30 6.41 19.84
N ARG A 255 8.22 7.74 19.84
CA ARG A 255 7.42 8.52 18.89
C ARG A 255 7.90 9.96 18.76
N VAL A 256 7.51 10.59 17.67
CA VAL A 256 7.60 12.05 17.47
C VAL A 256 6.21 12.63 17.66
N LYS A 257 6.10 13.65 18.47
CA LYS A 257 4.87 14.43 18.65
C LYS A 257 4.99 15.73 17.87
N LEU A 258 4.07 15.98 16.97
CA LEU A 258 3.98 17.19 16.16
C LEU A 258 2.81 18.04 16.64
N GLY A 259 3.04 19.33 16.86
CA GLY A 259 1.96 20.25 17.23
C GLY A 259 2.30 21.68 16.84
N THR A 260 1.28 22.52 16.64
CA THR A 260 1.47 23.96 16.51
C THR A 260 1.67 24.56 17.89
N ARG A 261 2.68 25.45 18.05
CA ARG A 261 2.91 26.15 19.29
C ARG A 261 1.73 27.08 19.56
N SER A 262 0.99 26.84 20.64
CA SER A 262 0.15 27.86 21.25
C SER A 262 0.93 28.44 22.42
N GLU A 263 1.47 29.64 22.27
CA GLU A 263 2.04 30.37 23.39
C GLU A 263 0.93 30.91 24.31
N ASP A 264 -0.28 31.05 23.80
CA ASP A 264 -1.45 31.53 24.51
C ASP A 264 -2.54 30.45 24.51
N ARG A 265 -2.60 29.61 25.49
CA ARG A 265 -3.75 28.75 25.91
C ARG A 265 -4.85 28.42 24.88
N LEU A 266 -4.62 28.67 23.58
CA LEU A 266 -5.55 28.32 22.49
C LEU A 266 -5.45 26.84 22.19
N PRO A 267 -6.58 26.15 21.98
CA PRO A 267 -6.60 24.75 21.62
C PRO A 267 -5.81 24.50 20.36
N VAL A 268 -5.07 23.41 20.32
CA VAL A 268 -4.22 23.00 19.20
C VAL A 268 -5.07 22.78 17.95
N SER A 269 -4.79 23.50 16.88
CA SER A 269 -5.52 23.37 15.61
C SER A 269 -5.14 22.13 14.79
N GLY A 270 -4.07 21.44 15.18
CA GLY A 270 -3.58 20.19 14.60
C GLY A 270 -2.53 19.55 15.49
N TYR A 271 -2.61 18.24 15.60
CA TYR A 271 -1.70 17.44 16.40
C TYR A 271 -1.46 16.09 15.70
N ALA A 272 -0.26 15.56 15.82
CA ALA A 272 0.03 14.21 15.38
C ALA A 272 1.06 13.53 16.26
N GLU A 273 0.95 12.21 16.40
CA GLU A 273 1.94 11.32 16.98
C GLU A 273 2.39 10.31 15.93
N LEU A 274 3.68 10.21 15.69
CA LEU A 274 4.29 9.36 14.70
C LEU A 274 5.19 8.36 15.42
N HIS A 275 4.73 7.11 15.52
CA HIS A 275 5.40 6.08 16.29
C HIS A 275 6.54 5.43 15.50
N THR A 276 7.58 4.99 16.19
CA THR A 276 8.76 4.37 15.55
C THR A 276 8.46 3.10 14.77
N ASN A 277 7.37 2.41 15.08
CA ASN A 277 6.92 1.21 14.38
C ASN A 277 6.08 1.47 13.11
N GLY A 278 5.84 2.74 12.77
CA GLY A 278 5.03 3.16 11.63
C GLY A 278 3.56 3.40 11.93
N ASP A 279 3.09 3.09 13.14
CA ASP A 279 1.76 3.51 13.57
C ASP A 279 1.72 5.03 13.74
N GLY A 280 0.56 5.61 13.59
CA GLY A 280 0.42 7.04 13.74
C GLY A 280 -0.99 7.49 14.09
N PHE A 281 -1.05 8.61 14.78
CA PHE A 281 -2.26 9.31 15.15
C PHE A 281 -2.19 10.74 14.65
N CYS A 282 -3.28 11.29 14.16
CA CYS A 282 -3.39 12.73 13.98
C CYS A 282 -4.81 13.22 14.29
N CYS A 283 -4.89 14.45 14.75
CA CYS A 283 -6.14 15.13 15.01
C CYS A 283 -6.09 16.54 14.42
N THR A 284 -7.18 16.96 13.82
CA THR A 284 -7.31 18.29 13.22
C THR A 284 -8.70 18.87 13.43
N ASP A 285 -8.75 20.18 13.55
CA ASP A 285 -9.99 20.95 13.69
C ASP A 285 -10.76 20.97 12.36
N VAL A 286 -11.98 20.47 12.32
CA VAL A 286 -12.83 20.44 11.12
C VAL A 286 -14.04 21.37 11.24
N GLY A 287 -14.28 21.94 12.42
CA GLY A 287 -15.45 22.79 12.72
C GLY A 287 -15.27 24.28 12.38
N ARG A 288 -14.13 24.72 11.82
CA ARG A 288 -13.93 26.11 11.35
C ARG A 288 -13.56 26.14 9.89
N ILE A 289 -14.45 26.65 9.07
CA ILE A 289 -14.17 27.01 7.70
C ILE A 289 -13.57 28.41 7.66
N HIS A 290 -12.71 28.63 6.66
CA HIS A 290 -12.27 29.97 6.31
C HIS A 290 -13.48 30.89 6.07
N PRO A 291 -13.53 32.11 6.61
CA PRO A 291 -14.69 33.02 6.48
C PRO A 291 -15.21 33.24 5.05
N GLN A 292 -14.35 33.06 4.06
CA GLN A 292 -14.71 33.16 2.63
C GLN A 292 -15.52 31.97 2.08
N TRP A 293 -15.62 30.86 2.84
CA TRP A 293 -16.30 29.62 2.42
C TRP A 293 -17.50 29.27 3.32
N SER A 294 -17.71 30.04 4.40
CA SER A 294 -18.91 29.95 5.20
C SER A 294 -20.06 30.56 4.41
N GLY A 295 -20.82 29.72 3.67
CA GLY A 295 -22.15 30.11 3.23
C GLY A 295 -22.96 30.57 4.46
N GLU A 296 -23.82 31.57 4.26
CA GLU A 296 -24.69 32.05 5.31
C GLU A 296 -25.42 30.87 5.97
N GLY A 297 -25.21 30.69 7.27
CA GLY A 297 -25.97 29.75 8.10
C GLY A 297 -25.23 28.57 8.69
N LEU A 298 -23.91 28.39 8.49
CA LEU A 298 -23.15 27.31 9.14
C LEU A 298 -22.71 27.70 10.54
N GLY A 299 -23.18 26.96 11.55
CA GLY A 299 -22.78 27.11 12.94
C GLY A 299 -21.41 26.46 13.25
N PRO A 300 -20.85 26.69 14.46
CA PRO A 300 -19.56 26.13 14.86
C PRO A 300 -19.55 24.59 14.95
N ARG A 301 -20.70 23.94 14.85
CA ARG A 301 -20.86 22.48 14.86
C ARG A 301 -21.12 21.88 13.47
N ASP A 302 -21.28 22.72 12.45
CA ASP A 302 -21.55 22.25 11.11
C ASP A 302 -20.25 21.90 10.41
N ILE A 303 -20.13 20.66 9.92
CA ILE A 303 -18.97 20.15 9.20
C ILE A 303 -19.36 20.05 7.72
N PRO A 304 -18.81 20.89 6.85
CA PRO A 304 -19.03 20.71 5.43
C PRO A 304 -18.37 19.42 4.94
N GLY A 305 -19.11 18.66 4.14
CA GLY A 305 -18.65 17.36 3.63
C GLY A 305 -17.28 17.44 2.93
N LEU A 306 -17.02 18.50 2.15
CA LEU A 306 -15.73 18.71 1.51
C LEU A 306 -14.59 18.90 2.52
N THR A 307 -14.82 19.61 3.63
CA THR A 307 -13.80 19.80 4.67
C THR A 307 -13.45 18.48 5.33
N LEU A 308 -14.44 17.65 5.61
CA LEU A 308 -14.23 16.32 6.18
C LEU A 308 -13.40 15.44 5.23
N ILE A 309 -13.83 15.32 3.97
CA ILE A 309 -13.11 14.51 2.95
C ILE A 309 -11.65 14.94 2.82
N TRP A 310 -11.40 16.24 2.74
CA TRP A 310 -10.04 16.76 2.62
C TRP A 310 -9.22 16.56 3.89
N SER A 311 -9.82 16.64 5.06
CA SER A 311 -9.13 16.43 6.33
C SER A 311 -8.73 14.96 6.50
N VAL A 312 -9.62 14.02 6.14
CA VAL A 312 -9.30 12.58 6.09
C VAL A 312 -8.16 12.32 5.10
N ALA A 313 -8.26 12.82 3.87
CA ALA A 313 -7.23 12.61 2.85
C ALA A 313 -5.84 13.12 3.28
N ARG A 314 -5.79 14.24 4.01
CA ARG A 314 -4.54 14.81 4.54
C ARG A 314 -3.98 14.00 5.69
N ALA A 315 -4.85 13.55 6.59
CA ALA A 315 -4.47 12.68 7.68
C ALA A 315 -3.85 11.39 7.14
N LEU A 316 -4.52 10.74 6.20
CA LEU A 316 -4.02 9.53 5.55
C LEU A 316 -2.70 9.75 4.81
N ARG A 317 -2.53 10.88 4.13
CA ARG A 317 -1.26 11.21 3.47
C ARG A 317 -0.12 11.41 4.48
N LEU A 318 -0.37 12.11 5.59
CA LEU A 318 0.61 12.32 6.65
C LEU A 318 1.04 11.00 7.26
N LEU A 319 0.06 10.20 7.72
CA LEU A 319 0.30 8.96 8.43
C LEU A 319 0.85 7.87 7.50
N GLY A 320 0.32 7.76 6.27
CA GLY A 320 0.81 6.83 5.27
C GLY A 320 2.26 7.13 4.86
N ARG A 321 2.60 8.40 4.63
CA ARG A 321 3.99 8.81 4.36
C ARG A 321 4.92 8.47 5.53
N HIS A 322 4.48 8.72 6.76
CA HIS A 322 5.23 8.33 7.94
C HIS A 322 5.48 6.82 7.98
N ALA A 323 4.43 6.02 7.83
CA ALA A 323 4.53 4.57 7.88
C ALA A 323 5.54 4.04 6.84
N THR A 324 5.44 4.49 5.58
CA THR A 324 6.26 3.97 4.49
C THR A 324 7.66 4.59 4.42
N GLU A 325 7.78 5.92 4.41
CA GLU A 325 9.06 6.60 4.14
C GLU A 325 9.93 6.73 5.40
N ASN A 326 9.32 6.97 6.58
CA ASN A 326 10.11 7.14 7.81
C ASN A 326 10.32 5.85 8.58
N ALA A 327 9.27 5.06 8.77
CA ALA A 327 9.37 3.84 9.56
C ALA A 327 9.66 2.60 8.70
N GLY A 328 9.48 2.68 7.39
CA GLY A 328 9.65 1.56 6.50
C GLY A 328 8.64 0.43 6.74
N ALA A 329 7.50 0.75 7.35
CA ALA A 329 6.37 -0.16 7.43
C ALA A 329 5.72 -0.33 6.05
N TRP A 330 5.14 -1.47 5.78
CA TRP A 330 4.56 -1.79 4.48
C TRP A 330 3.33 -2.69 4.61
N GLY A 331 2.63 -2.90 3.50
CA GLY A 331 1.38 -3.65 3.45
C GLY A 331 0.16 -2.76 3.67
N ASP A 332 -0.96 -3.39 3.94
CA ASP A 332 -2.19 -2.68 4.26
C ASP A 332 -2.12 -2.05 5.65
N ALA A 333 -2.99 -1.09 5.88
CA ALA A 333 -3.13 -0.45 7.17
C ALA A 333 -4.61 -0.41 7.56
N LEU A 334 -4.89 -0.62 8.85
CA LEU A 334 -6.18 -0.32 9.43
C LEU A 334 -6.22 1.17 9.76
N VAL A 335 -7.29 1.83 9.35
CA VAL A 335 -7.58 3.23 9.66
C VAL A 335 -8.88 3.31 10.43
N GLU A 336 -8.84 4.01 11.55
CA GLU A 336 -10.00 4.31 12.40
C GLU A 336 -10.14 5.83 12.56
N THR A 337 -11.37 6.32 12.60
CA THR A 337 -11.67 7.75 12.66
C THR A 337 -12.69 8.09 13.75
#